data_bfa6021db435fe1f1a8181f9852571e0
#
_entry.id   bfa6021db435fe1f1a8181f9852571e0
#
_cell.length_a   1.000
_cell.length_b   1.000
_cell.length_c   1.000
_cell.angle_alpha   90.00
_cell.angle_beta   90.00
_cell.angle_gamma   90.00
#
_symmetry.space_group_name_H-M   'P 1'
#
loop_
_entity.id
_entity.type
_entity.pdbx_description
1 polymer ?
#
loop_
_entity_poly.entity_id
_entity_poly.type
_entity_poly.pdbx_seq_one_letter_code
_entity_poly.pdbx_strand_id
1 'polypeptide(L)'
;MKIAVIYNRESLNVINLFGIPNREKYGKKGIKRIVDSLKKFGHQVKAFEGDKDLIRKLEEFMPKVLKGELPGMAFNLSYGVQGQARYTHVPGILEMVGIPYVGSGPLAHSLALDKVVAKIIFRQHGLPTPDFAVLNDPNFPSPDLEYPLIVKPKNEAVSMGIKIVNNEDELREAAQVIFETFNQAVLLEKYIEGREINVGLIGNNPPEAFPPCEILFGEEGPAIYTIEDKKGKSGREIQWTCPAPIGEELTKKSQDIAVQAFAALGCYDCARVDMRLDSEGNLYILEI
;
A
#
# COMPACT_ATOMS: atom_id res chain seq x y z
N MET A 1 -0.21 -11.36 -26.67
CA MET A 1 0.30 -12.29 -25.64
C MET A 1 -0.85 -12.80 -24.76
N LYS A 2 -0.63 -13.83 -23.93
CA LYS A 2 -1.56 -14.26 -22.88
C LYS A 2 -1.32 -13.44 -21.62
N ILE A 3 -2.39 -12.91 -20.99
CA ILE A 3 -2.31 -12.15 -19.74
C ILE A 3 -3.26 -12.76 -18.71
N ALA A 4 -2.71 -13.13 -17.55
CA ALA A 4 -3.47 -13.56 -16.39
C ALA A 4 -3.68 -12.36 -15.45
N VAL A 5 -4.90 -11.86 -15.31
CA VAL A 5 -5.24 -10.85 -14.31
C VAL A 5 -5.55 -11.56 -13.00
N ILE A 6 -4.71 -11.38 -11.98
CA ILE A 6 -4.83 -12.08 -10.71
C ILE A 6 -5.30 -11.10 -9.63
N TYR A 7 -6.33 -11.49 -8.88
CA TYR A 7 -6.97 -10.65 -7.87
C TYR A 7 -7.45 -11.49 -6.68
N ASN A 8 -7.79 -10.86 -5.57
CA ASN A 8 -8.51 -11.51 -4.47
C ASN A 8 -9.81 -10.75 -4.18
N ARG A 9 -10.91 -11.49 -4.12
CA ARG A 9 -12.22 -10.99 -3.72
C ARG A 9 -12.80 -11.74 -2.54
N GLU A 10 -12.66 -13.05 -2.57
CA GLU A 10 -13.19 -13.94 -1.57
C GLU A 10 -12.09 -14.93 -1.16
N SER A 11 -11.89 -15.09 0.14
CA SER A 11 -10.85 -15.99 0.66
C SER A 11 -11.42 -17.39 0.92
N LEU A 12 -12.20 -17.90 -0.04
CA LEU A 12 -12.97 -19.13 0.17
C LEU A 12 -12.16 -20.43 0.02
N ASN A 13 -11.03 -20.38 -0.68
CA ASN A 13 -10.22 -21.57 -1.00
C ASN A 13 -8.98 -21.71 -0.10
N VAL A 14 -9.14 -21.57 1.20
CA VAL A 14 -8.08 -21.87 2.17
C VAL A 14 -8.36 -23.20 2.87
N ILE A 15 -7.31 -23.90 3.27
CA ILE A 15 -7.45 -25.14 4.05
C ILE A 15 -7.92 -24.80 5.47
N ASN A 16 -7.26 -23.83 6.09
CA ASN A 16 -7.60 -23.31 7.40
C ASN A 16 -7.44 -21.79 7.44
N LEU A 17 -8.16 -21.14 8.34
CA LEU A 17 -7.91 -19.75 8.67
C LEU A 17 -6.60 -19.64 9.45
N PHE A 18 -5.72 -18.75 8.98
CA PHE A 18 -4.41 -18.53 9.56
C PHE A 18 -4.05 -17.02 9.53
N GLY A 19 -3.69 -16.51 10.68
CA GLY A 19 -3.30 -15.09 10.81
C GLY A 19 -4.43 -14.14 10.48
N ILE A 20 -4.08 -13.01 9.86
CA ILE A 20 -5.01 -11.92 9.57
C ILE A 20 -5.67 -12.15 8.21
N PRO A 21 -7.02 -12.25 8.14
CA PRO A 21 -7.73 -12.31 6.88
C PRO A 21 -7.57 -11.01 6.10
N ASN A 22 -7.35 -11.11 4.79
CA ASN A 22 -7.31 -9.93 3.95
C ASN A 22 -8.68 -9.25 3.88
N ARG A 23 -8.70 -7.94 4.19
CA ARG A 23 -9.90 -7.10 4.14
C ARG A 23 -9.99 -6.25 2.87
N GLU A 24 -8.93 -6.24 2.08
CA GLU A 24 -8.84 -5.46 0.86
C GLU A 24 -9.31 -6.27 -0.35
N LYS A 25 -10.17 -5.68 -1.16
CA LYS A 25 -10.80 -6.37 -2.29
C LYS A 25 -11.01 -5.44 -3.46
N TYR A 26 -10.59 -5.85 -4.64
CA TYR A 26 -10.98 -5.17 -5.87
C TYR A 26 -12.46 -5.41 -6.20
N GLY A 27 -13.17 -4.35 -6.55
CA GLY A 27 -14.55 -4.46 -7.02
C GLY A 27 -14.63 -5.15 -8.40
N LYS A 28 -15.71 -5.94 -8.63
CA LYS A 28 -15.95 -6.63 -9.93
C LYS A 28 -15.84 -5.70 -11.13
N LYS A 29 -16.38 -4.46 -11.01
CA LYS A 29 -16.33 -3.45 -12.08
C LYS A 29 -14.89 -3.04 -12.42
N GLY A 30 -14.02 -2.85 -11.40
CA GLY A 30 -12.61 -2.51 -11.60
C GLY A 30 -11.86 -3.61 -12.33
N ILE A 31 -11.99 -4.86 -11.87
CA ILE A 31 -11.36 -6.02 -12.51
C ILE A 31 -11.82 -6.14 -13.97
N LYS A 32 -13.14 -6.01 -14.22
CA LYS A 32 -13.70 -6.08 -15.58
C LYS A 32 -13.11 -4.99 -16.47
N ARG A 33 -12.99 -3.74 -16.00
CA ARG A 33 -12.41 -2.63 -16.77
C ARG A 33 -10.96 -2.92 -17.18
N ILE A 34 -10.15 -3.47 -16.28
CA ILE A 34 -8.76 -3.84 -16.57
C ILE A 34 -8.72 -4.95 -17.63
N VAL A 35 -9.49 -6.01 -17.45
CA VAL A 35 -9.60 -7.13 -18.41
C VAL A 35 -10.02 -6.63 -19.79
N ASP A 36 -11.07 -5.80 -19.85
CA ASP A 36 -11.58 -5.28 -21.11
C ASP A 36 -10.57 -4.34 -21.81
N SER A 37 -9.85 -3.52 -21.03
CA SER A 37 -8.79 -2.66 -21.56
C SER A 37 -7.66 -3.48 -22.18
N LEU A 38 -7.15 -4.49 -21.47
CA LEU A 38 -6.10 -5.37 -21.99
C LEU A 38 -6.54 -6.14 -23.25
N LYS A 39 -7.81 -6.57 -23.31
CA LYS A 39 -8.37 -7.20 -24.51
C LYS A 39 -8.44 -6.25 -25.72
N LYS A 40 -8.73 -4.96 -25.51
CA LYS A 40 -8.73 -3.94 -26.57
C LYS A 40 -7.35 -3.78 -27.24
N PHE A 41 -6.27 -4.05 -26.50
CA PHE A 41 -4.90 -4.08 -27.05
C PHE A 41 -4.53 -5.41 -27.72
N GLY A 42 -5.50 -6.29 -27.99
CA GLY A 42 -5.29 -7.54 -28.72
C GLY A 42 -4.70 -8.67 -27.86
N HIS A 43 -4.74 -8.57 -26.55
CA HIS A 43 -4.26 -9.64 -25.66
C HIS A 43 -5.34 -10.69 -25.39
N GLN A 44 -4.92 -11.95 -25.23
CA GLN A 44 -5.78 -13.00 -24.70
C GLN A 44 -5.76 -12.94 -23.18
N VAL A 45 -6.85 -12.45 -22.56
CA VAL A 45 -6.90 -12.12 -21.13
C VAL A 45 -7.90 -13.00 -20.40
N LYS A 46 -7.48 -13.56 -19.25
CA LYS A 46 -8.35 -14.26 -18.31
C LYS A 46 -8.06 -13.79 -16.88
N ALA A 47 -9.11 -13.67 -16.07
CA ALA A 47 -9.01 -13.26 -14.68
C ALA A 47 -9.12 -14.47 -13.75
N PHE A 48 -8.33 -14.47 -12.66
CA PHE A 48 -8.23 -15.58 -11.70
C PHE A 48 -8.21 -15.05 -10.26
N GLU A 49 -8.82 -15.81 -9.34
CA GLU A 49 -8.56 -15.64 -7.92
C GLU A 49 -7.13 -16.11 -7.60
N GLY A 50 -6.39 -15.30 -6.82
CA GLY A 50 -5.07 -15.62 -6.30
C GLY A 50 -5.14 -16.54 -5.08
N ASP A 51 -5.72 -17.71 -5.24
CA ASP A 51 -5.96 -18.73 -4.22
C ASP A 51 -5.05 -19.96 -4.39
N LYS A 52 -5.25 -21.01 -3.57
CA LYS A 52 -4.46 -22.24 -3.63
C LYS A 52 -4.48 -22.98 -4.97
N ASP A 53 -5.48 -22.72 -5.81
CA ASP A 53 -5.62 -23.34 -7.14
C ASP A 53 -4.96 -22.51 -8.26
N LEU A 54 -4.30 -21.40 -7.93
CA LEU A 54 -3.75 -20.48 -8.92
C LEU A 54 -2.77 -21.16 -9.86
N ILE A 55 -1.85 -21.98 -9.35
CA ILE A 55 -0.84 -22.66 -10.18
C ILE A 55 -1.51 -23.53 -11.24
N ARG A 56 -2.45 -24.38 -10.86
CA ARG A 56 -3.21 -25.22 -11.80
C ARG A 56 -3.95 -24.39 -12.85
N LYS A 57 -4.58 -23.30 -12.44
CA LYS A 57 -5.29 -22.40 -13.37
C LYS A 57 -4.34 -21.73 -14.38
N LEU A 58 -3.12 -21.40 -13.96
CA LEU A 58 -2.07 -20.84 -14.84
C LEU A 58 -1.55 -21.91 -15.79
N GLU A 59 -1.31 -23.15 -15.35
CA GLU A 59 -0.91 -24.28 -16.19
C GLU A 59 -1.96 -24.58 -17.28
N GLU A 60 -3.23 -24.55 -16.93
CA GLU A 60 -4.32 -24.75 -17.90
C GLU A 60 -4.42 -23.59 -18.94
N PHE A 61 -4.27 -22.34 -18.46
CA PHE A 61 -4.46 -21.18 -19.33
C PHE A 61 -3.25 -20.87 -20.19
N MET A 62 -2.03 -20.99 -19.65
CA MET A 62 -0.80 -20.58 -20.33
C MET A 62 0.35 -21.61 -20.25
N PRO A 63 0.09 -22.90 -20.60
CA PRO A 63 1.09 -23.96 -20.44
C PRO A 63 2.36 -23.73 -21.25
N LYS A 64 2.24 -23.09 -22.42
CA LYS A 64 3.39 -22.76 -23.27
C LYS A 64 4.20 -21.57 -22.77
N VAL A 65 3.56 -20.66 -22.05
CA VAL A 65 4.23 -19.54 -21.38
C VAL A 65 5.08 -20.07 -20.23
N LEU A 66 4.54 -20.97 -19.42
CA LEU A 66 5.26 -21.64 -18.33
C LEU A 66 6.48 -22.45 -18.82
N LYS A 67 6.41 -22.96 -20.04
CA LYS A 67 7.54 -23.66 -20.68
C LYS A 67 8.52 -22.73 -21.40
N GLY A 68 8.26 -21.43 -21.40
CA GLY A 68 9.05 -20.45 -22.13
C GLY A 68 8.88 -20.46 -23.65
N GLU A 69 7.83 -21.13 -24.18
CA GLU A 69 7.60 -21.24 -25.63
C GLU A 69 6.88 -20.00 -26.23
N LEU A 70 6.04 -19.31 -25.42
CA LEU A 70 5.27 -18.15 -25.86
C LEU A 70 5.35 -17.01 -24.85
N PRO A 71 5.32 -15.74 -25.33
CA PRO A 71 5.28 -14.59 -24.43
C PRO A 71 3.94 -14.51 -23.70
N GLY A 72 3.99 -14.21 -22.43
CA GLY A 72 2.84 -13.95 -21.58
C GLY A 72 3.27 -13.38 -20.24
N MET A 73 2.32 -12.84 -19.48
CA MET A 73 2.61 -12.28 -18.16
C MET A 73 1.38 -12.30 -17.25
N ALA A 74 1.59 -12.09 -15.98
CA ALA A 74 0.54 -11.83 -15.02
C ALA A 74 0.41 -10.32 -14.76
N PHE A 75 -0.84 -9.83 -14.68
CA PHE A 75 -1.18 -8.52 -14.16
C PHE A 75 -1.68 -8.73 -12.73
N ASN A 76 -0.80 -8.49 -11.75
CA ASN A 76 -1.08 -8.81 -10.37
C ASN A 76 -1.82 -7.67 -9.65
N LEU A 77 -3.06 -7.94 -9.24
CA LEU A 77 -3.91 -7.08 -8.42
C LEU A 77 -4.23 -7.75 -7.07
N SER A 78 -3.50 -8.80 -6.71
CA SER A 78 -3.76 -9.57 -5.51
C SER A 78 -3.14 -8.90 -4.29
N TYR A 79 -3.94 -8.74 -3.25
CA TYR A 79 -3.48 -8.40 -1.90
C TYR A 79 -3.27 -9.64 -1.02
N GLY A 80 -3.25 -10.83 -1.64
CA GLY A 80 -3.14 -12.10 -0.94
C GLY A 80 -4.42 -12.51 -0.19
N VAL A 81 -4.35 -13.62 0.54
CA VAL A 81 -5.51 -14.22 1.20
C VAL A 81 -5.54 -13.91 2.69
N GLN A 82 -4.46 -14.18 3.42
CA GLN A 82 -4.36 -14.03 4.88
C GLN A 82 -2.90 -14.01 5.34
N GLY A 83 -2.66 -13.63 6.60
CA GLY A 83 -1.34 -13.59 7.22
C GLY A 83 -0.64 -12.24 7.09
N GLN A 84 0.44 -12.06 7.86
CA GLN A 84 1.17 -10.79 7.93
C GLN A 84 1.83 -10.41 6.59
N ALA A 85 2.37 -11.39 5.87
CA ALA A 85 3.02 -11.19 4.58
C ALA A 85 2.11 -11.52 3.39
N ARG A 86 0.80 -11.33 3.53
CA ARG A 86 -0.19 -11.76 2.52
C ARG A 86 0.03 -11.20 1.12
N TYR A 87 0.61 -10.02 0.97
CA TYR A 87 0.91 -9.40 -0.32
C TYR A 87 1.99 -10.15 -1.11
N THR A 88 2.76 -11.01 -0.45
CA THR A 88 3.84 -11.78 -1.08
C THR A 88 3.37 -13.07 -1.74
N HIS A 89 2.16 -13.54 -1.45
CA HIS A 89 1.70 -14.87 -1.87
C HIS A 89 1.69 -15.02 -3.39
N VAL A 90 1.04 -14.10 -4.10
CA VAL A 90 0.92 -14.20 -5.56
C VAL A 90 2.24 -13.89 -6.26
N PRO A 91 2.95 -12.81 -5.94
CA PRO A 91 4.28 -12.59 -6.53
C PRO A 91 5.22 -13.78 -6.30
N GLY A 92 5.26 -14.34 -5.09
CA GLY A 92 6.09 -15.52 -4.80
C GLY A 92 5.70 -16.77 -5.61
N ILE A 93 4.40 -17.00 -5.82
CA ILE A 93 3.94 -18.07 -6.71
C ILE A 93 4.40 -17.83 -8.14
N LEU A 94 4.27 -16.60 -8.66
CA LEU A 94 4.65 -16.25 -10.03
C LEU A 94 6.16 -16.42 -10.27
N GLU A 95 6.99 -16.00 -9.30
CA GLU A 95 8.43 -16.25 -9.34
C GLU A 95 8.76 -17.74 -9.31
N MET A 96 8.11 -18.50 -8.43
CA MET A 96 8.32 -19.94 -8.28
C MET A 96 7.99 -20.71 -9.57
N VAL A 97 6.94 -20.31 -10.31
CA VAL A 97 6.55 -20.95 -11.56
C VAL A 97 7.16 -20.30 -12.82
N GLY A 98 7.90 -19.20 -12.67
CA GLY A 98 8.59 -18.54 -13.77
C GLY A 98 7.69 -17.73 -14.71
N ILE A 99 6.59 -17.14 -14.21
CA ILE A 99 5.73 -16.23 -14.99
C ILE A 99 6.13 -14.78 -14.74
N PRO A 100 6.53 -14.01 -15.76
CA PRO A 100 6.72 -12.57 -15.64
C PRO A 100 5.44 -11.89 -15.19
N TYR A 101 5.55 -10.85 -14.37
CA TYR A 101 4.39 -10.13 -13.86
C TYR A 101 4.67 -8.63 -13.73
N VAL A 102 3.60 -7.85 -13.65
CA VAL A 102 3.66 -6.41 -13.39
C VAL A 102 3.57 -6.17 -11.89
N GLY A 103 4.44 -5.29 -11.40
CA GLY A 103 4.50 -4.85 -10.00
C GLY A 103 5.73 -5.39 -9.26
N SER A 104 5.83 -4.96 -8.01
CA SER A 104 6.95 -5.29 -7.14
C SER A 104 6.99 -6.77 -6.74
N GLY A 105 8.20 -7.27 -6.47
CA GLY A 105 8.43 -8.64 -6.01
C GLY A 105 8.02 -8.87 -4.55
N PRO A 106 8.06 -10.13 -4.08
CA PRO A 106 7.61 -10.49 -2.74
C PRO A 106 8.41 -9.77 -1.63
N LEU A 107 9.72 -9.53 -1.83
CA LEU A 107 10.52 -8.82 -0.84
C LEU A 107 10.02 -7.37 -0.67
N ALA A 108 9.88 -6.62 -1.75
CA ALA A 108 9.42 -5.24 -1.69
C ALA A 108 8.01 -5.13 -1.08
N HIS A 109 7.09 -6.03 -1.47
CA HIS A 109 5.76 -6.09 -0.86
C HIS A 109 5.79 -6.39 0.64
N SER A 110 6.68 -7.26 1.11
CA SER A 110 6.84 -7.56 2.53
C SER A 110 7.36 -6.35 3.30
N LEU A 111 8.38 -5.68 2.77
CA LEU A 111 9.01 -4.49 3.37
C LEU A 111 8.04 -3.31 3.43
N ALA A 112 7.30 -3.05 2.35
CA ALA A 112 6.37 -1.93 2.25
C ALA A 112 5.12 -2.13 3.14
N LEU A 113 4.61 -3.36 3.24
CA LEU A 113 3.43 -3.65 4.06
C LEU A 113 3.71 -3.47 5.56
N ASP A 114 4.92 -3.81 6.02
CA ASP A 114 5.36 -3.56 7.39
C ASP A 114 5.86 -2.12 7.52
N LYS A 115 4.97 -1.22 7.95
CA LYS A 115 5.27 0.22 8.07
C LYS A 115 6.46 0.53 8.97
N VAL A 116 6.70 -0.30 9.99
CA VAL A 116 7.85 -0.12 10.88
C VAL A 116 9.15 -0.43 10.15
N VAL A 117 9.21 -1.56 9.44
CA VAL A 117 10.38 -1.95 8.66
C VAL A 117 10.64 -0.95 7.54
N ALA A 118 9.60 -0.52 6.82
CA ALA A 118 9.73 0.51 5.78
C ALA A 118 10.35 1.81 6.34
N LYS A 119 9.87 2.30 7.49
CA LYS A 119 10.41 3.51 8.13
C LYS A 119 11.86 3.35 8.61
N ILE A 120 12.24 2.19 9.12
CA ILE A 120 13.63 1.90 9.49
C ILE A 120 14.53 1.97 8.24
N ILE A 121 14.09 1.40 7.12
CA ILE A 121 14.81 1.46 5.85
C ILE A 121 14.90 2.90 5.35
N PHE A 122 13.81 3.66 5.37
CA PHE A 122 13.82 5.07 4.98
C PHE A 122 14.85 5.87 5.79
N ARG A 123 14.85 5.74 7.13
CA ARG A 123 15.83 6.40 7.98
C ARG A 123 17.27 6.00 7.67
N GLN A 124 17.52 4.72 7.39
CA GLN A 124 18.85 4.22 7.02
C GLN A 124 19.35 4.82 5.69
N HIS A 125 18.44 5.15 4.79
CA HIS A 125 18.73 5.84 3.52
C HIS A 125 18.71 7.37 3.64
N GLY A 126 18.58 7.94 4.84
CA GLY A 126 18.48 9.39 5.05
C GLY A 126 17.18 10.02 4.54
N LEU A 127 16.16 9.20 4.29
CA LEU A 127 14.87 9.67 3.83
C LEU A 127 13.97 10.12 4.99
N PRO A 128 13.29 11.26 4.87
CA PRO A 128 12.47 11.82 5.93
C PRO A 128 11.20 10.99 6.14
N THR A 129 10.93 10.63 7.38
CA THR A 129 9.67 9.99 7.82
C THR A 129 9.36 10.49 9.23
N PRO A 130 8.08 10.61 9.65
CA PRO A 130 7.75 11.05 11.00
C PRO A 130 8.46 10.24 12.08
N ASP A 131 8.76 10.86 13.18
CA ASP A 131 9.22 10.14 14.38
C ASP A 131 8.16 9.15 14.81
N PHE A 132 8.61 7.97 15.23
CA PHE A 132 7.70 6.88 15.54
C PHE A 132 8.19 6.00 16.69
N ALA A 133 7.22 5.35 17.34
CA ALA A 133 7.41 4.30 18.31
C ALA A 133 6.51 3.08 17.97
N VAL A 134 6.81 1.94 18.57
CA VAL A 134 6.07 0.69 18.35
C VAL A 134 5.62 0.14 19.70
N LEU A 135 4.31 -0.10 19.83
CA LEU A 135 3.76 -0.73 21.02
C LEU A 135 3.46 -2.20 20.67
N ASN A 136 4.11 -3.11 21.41
CA ASN A 136 3.97 -4.55 21.19
C ASN A 136 3.02 -5.23 22.18
N ASP A 137 2.68 -4.53 23.26
CA ASP A 137 1.89 -5.05 24.38
C ASP A 137 0.90 -3.98 24.86
N PRO A 138 -0.35 -4.36 25.24
CA PRO A 138 -1.31 -3.41 25.79
C PRO A 138 -0.85 -2.66 27.06
N ASN A 139 0.07 -3.26 27.84
CA ASN A 139 0.64 -2.66 29.04
C ASN A 139 1.93 -1.87 28.75
N PHE A 140 1.95 -1.10 27.66
CA PHE A 140 3.09 -0.29 27.26
C PHE A 140 3.33 0.90 28.21
N PRO A 141 4.60 1.31 28.40
CA PRO A 141 4.92 2.58 29.04
C PRO A 141 4.55 3.75 28.14
N SER A 142 4.34 4.93 28.73
CA SER A 142 4.12 6.15 27.95
C SER A 142 5.24 6.35 26.93
N PRO A 143 4.91 6.55 25.64
CA PRO A 143 5.94 6.73 24.60
C PRO A 143 6.64 8.08 24.76
N ASP A 144 7.92 8.12 24.41
CA ASP A 144 8.70 9.36 24.32
C ASP A 144 8.42 10.07 22.98
N LEU A 145 7.17 10.49 22.77
CA LEU A 145 6.71 11.24 21.61
C LEU A 145 5.70 12.31 22.05
N GLU A 146 5.80 13.48 21.44
CA GLU A 146 4.89 14.61 21.72
C GLU A 146 3.56 14.45 20.97
N TYR A 147 2.46 14.70 21.66
CA TYR A 147 1.13 14.76 21.08
C TYR A 147 0.94 16.03 20.21
N PRO A 148 0.07 15.97 19.17
CA PRO A 148 -0.78 14.84 18.77
C PRO A 148 -0.01 13.73 18.04
N LEU A 149 -0.50 12.49 18.19
CA LEU A 149 0.08 11.30 17.55
C LEU A 149 -0.91 10.64 16.59
N ILE A 150 -0.37 10.00 15.56
CA ILE A 150 -1.10 9.03 14.73
C ILE A 150 -0.92 7.65 15.33
N VAL A 151 -2.03 6.96 15.55
CA VAL A 151 -2.10 5.57 16.00
C VAL A 151 -2.61 4.73 14.85
N LYS A 152 -1.91 3.65 14.48
CA LYS A 152 -2.34 2.76 13.37
C LYS A 152 -1.79 1.34 13.53
N PRO A 153 -2.47 0.32 12.95
CA PRO A 153 -1.93 -1.03 12.88
C PRO A 153 -0.67 -1.06 12.00
N LYS A 154 0.31 -1.87 12.40
CA LYS A 154 1.61 -1.97 11.75
C LYS A 154 1.52 -2.50 10.30
N ASN A 155 0.65 -3.51 10.04
CA ASN A 155 0.59 -4.27 8.79
C ASN A 155 -0.76 -4.17 8.07
N GLU A 156 -1.52 -3.10 8.26
CA GLU A 156 -2.77 -2.86 7.54
C GLU A 156 -2.62 -1.75 6.51
N ALA A 157 -3.48 -1.77 5.48
CA ALA A 157 -3.56 -0.74 4.45
C ALA A 157 -4.95 -0.09 4.43
N VAL A 158 -5.21 0.77 3.45
CA VAL A 158 -6.46 1.50 3.21
C VAL A 158 -6.98 2.28 4.41
N SER A 159 -6.08 2.81 5.23
CA SER A 159 -6.40 3.62 6.42
C SER A 159 -7.27 2.91 7.47
N MET A 160 -7.20 1.57 7.53
CA MET A 160 -7.89 0.82 8.59
C MET A 160 -7.23 1.05 9.95
N GLY A 161 -8.04 1.43 10.95
CA GLY A 161 -7.59 1.60 12.33
C GLY A 161 -6.72 2.82 12.58
N ILE A 162 -6.66 3.80 11.66
CA ILE A 162 -5.94 5.07 11.88
C ILE A 162 -6.78 6.00 12.78
N LYS A 163 -6.12 6.57 13.79
CA LYS A 163 -6.71 7.59 14.67
C LYS A 163 -5.65 8.64 15.03
N ILE A 164 -6.06 9.92 15.10
CA ILE A 164 -5.27 10.97 15.75
C ILE A 164 -5.63 10.95 17.24
N VAL A 165 -4.62 11.03 18.11
CA VAL A 165 -4.79 11.06 19.56
C VAL A 165 -4.04 12.26 20.15
N ASN A 166 -4.64 12.93 21.15
CA ASN A 166 -4.14 14.17 21.71
C ASN A 166 -3.60 14.03 23.14
N ASN A 167 -3.80 12.86 23.74
CA ASN A 167 -3.36 12.56 25.11
C ASN A 167 -3.22 11.05 25.31
N GLU A 168 -2.70 10.67 26.49
CA GLU A 168 -2.44 9.27 26.80
C GLU A 168 -3.72 8.42 26.92
N ASP A 169 -4.81 8.96 27.44
CA ASP A 169 -6.06 8.21 27.56
C ASP A 169 -6.61 7.82 26.18
N GLU A 170 -6.64 8.77 25.24
CA GLU A 170 -7.01 8.51 23.85
C GLU A 170 -6.07 7.51 23.17
N LEU A 171 -4.76 7.59 23.48
CA LEU A 171 -3.76 6.64 22.96
C LEU A 171 -4.04 5.23 23.46
N ARG A 172 -4.28 5.05 24.76
CA ARG A 172 -4.57 3.73 25.36
C ARG A 172 -5.82 3.11 24.77
N GLU A 173 -6.90 3.88 24.63
CA GLU A 173 -8.12 3.44 23.99
C GLU A 173 -7.89 3.00 22.53
N ALA A 174 -7.21 3.82 21.73
CA ALA A 174 -6.96 3.54 20.33
C ALA A 174 -6.02 2.32 20.15
N ALA A 175 -5.00 2.19 20.98
CA ALA A 175 -4.08 1.06 20.96
C ALA A 175 -4.79 -0.25 21.33
N GLN A 176 -5.65 -0.22 22.35
CA GLN A 176 -6.44 -1.39 22.76
C GLN A 176 -7.33 -1.90 21.63
N VAL A 177 -8.01 -1.01 20.90
CA VAL A 177 -8.81 -1.38 19.72
C VAL A 177 -7.95 -2.07 18.66
N ILE A 178 -6.71 -1.62 18.44
CA ILE A 178 -5.82 -2.25 17.46
C ILE A 178 -5.38 -3.63 17.93
N PHE A 179 -4.96 -3.78 19.17
CA PHE A 179 -4.57 -5.08 19.71
C PHE A 179 -5.71 -6.11 19.62
N GLU A 180 -6.93 -5.73 19.99
CA GLU A 180 -8.09 -6.61 19.98
C GLU A 180 -8.61 -6.93 18.57
N THR A 181 -8.65 -5.92 17.69
CA THR A 181 -9.29 -6.06 16.37
C THR A 181 -8.35 -6.65 15.33
N PHE A 182 -7.07 -6.30 15.39
CA PHE A 182 -6.09 -6.65 14.36
C PHE A 182 -5.06 -7.67 14.85
N ASN A 183 -4.94 -7.88 16.15
CA ASN A 183 -3.92 -8.76 16.74
C ASN A 183 -2.52 -8.45 16.22
N GLN A 184 -2.16 -7.16 16.22
CA GLN A 184 -0.92 -6.62 15.69
C GLN A 184 -0.30 -5.63 16.66
N ALA A 185 1.02 -5.37 16.50
CA ALA A 185 1.66 -4.23 17.11
C ALA A 185 1.06 -2.90 16.60
N VAL A 186 1.08 -1.90 17.44
CA VAL A 186 0.63 -0.55 17.15
C VAL A 186 1.82 0.30 16.72
N LEU A 187 1.71 0.95 15.58
CA LEU A 187 2.63 1.99 15.16
C LEU A 187 2.09 3.35 15.62
N LEU A 188 2.91 4.05 16.39
CA LEU A 188 2.71 5.46 16.73
C LEU A 188 3.59 6.32 15.83
N GLU A 189 3.07 7.44 15.35
CA GLU A 189 3.85 8.44 14.62
C GLU A 189 3.52 9.83 15.14
N LYS A 190 4.52 10.70 15.17
CA LYS A 190 4.26 12.15 15.33
C LYS A 190 3.31 12.59 14.23
N TYR A 191 2.20 13.24 14.60
CA TYR A 191 1.30 13.81 13.62
C TYR A 191 1.96 15.00 12.94
N ILE A 192 2.11 14.93 11.63
CA ILE A 192 2.60 16.07 10.83
C ILE A 192 1.41 16.88 10.37
N GLU A 193 1.22 18.04 10.96
CA GLU A 193 0.19 18.97 10.49
C GLU A 193 0.59 19.53 9.12
N GLY A 194 -0.38 19.66 8.19
CA GLY A 194 -0.13 20.19 6.86
C GLY A 194 -0.87 19.45 5.76
N ARG A 195 -0.25 19.34 4.60
CA ARG A 195 -0.84 18.87 3.34
C ARG A 195 -0.47 17.42 3.05
N GLU A 196 -1.37 16.66 2.43
CA GLU A 196 -1.07 15.29 2.00
C GLU A 196 -0.76 15.25 0.51
N ILE A 197 0.47 14.86 0.19
CA ILE A 197 1.06 14.88 -1.15
C ILE A 197 1.39 13.45 -1.57
N ASN A 198 0.90 13.04 -2.73
CA ASN A 198 1.12 11.71 -3.27
C ASN A 198 1.89 11.79 -4.59
N VAL A 199 2.93 10.99 -4.75
CA VAL A 199 3.71 10.91 -5.98
C VAL A 199 3.60 9.51 -6.57
N GLY A 200 3.03 9.41 -7.77
CA GLY A 200 3.00 8.19 -8.56
C GLY A 200 4.32 7.96 -9.29
N LEU A 201 4.73 6.71 -9.39
CA LEU A 201 5.95 6.29 -10.08
C LEU A 201 5.63 5.18 -11.09
N ILE A 202 6.30 5.20 -12.25
CA ILE A 202 6.20 4.15 -13.24
C ILE A 202 7.56 3.84 -13.87
N GLY A 203 7.80 2.58 -14.23
CA GLY A 203 9.05 2.13 -14.84
C GLY A 203 10.12 1.78 -13.82
N ASN A 204 11.36 1.59 -14.33
CA ASN A 204 12.49 1.08 -13.55
C ASN A 204 13.79 1.77 -13.98
N ASN A 205 14.74 1.89 -13.04
CA ASN A 205 16.17 2.20 -13.22
C ASN A 205 16.51 3.51 -13.99
N PRO A 206 16.10 4.69 -13.56
CA PRO A 206 15.18 5.05 -12.49
C PRO A 206 13.72 5.01 -12.96
N PRO A 207 12.74 4.94 -12.08
CA PRO A 207 11.35 5.14 -12.45
C PRO A 207 11.08 6.60 -12.80
N GLU A 208 10.10 6.83 -13.66
CA GLU A 208 9.54 8.15 -13.92
C GLU A 208 8.61 8.54 -12.78
N ALA A 209 8.84 9.68 -12.15
CA ALA A 209 7.97 10.25 -11.14
C ALA A 209 6.99 11.22 -11.76
N PHE A 210 5.69 10.97 -11.57
CA PHE A 210 4.64 11.88 -12.04
C PHE A 210 4.58 13.16 -11.21
N PRO A 211 3.90 14.20 -11.71
CA PRO A 211 3.60 15.37 -10.90
C PRO A 211 2.88 14.97 -9.61
N PRO A 212 3.26 15.56 -8.46
CA PRO A 212 2.60 15.27 -7.20
C PRO A 212 1.12 15.63 -7.24
N CYS A 213 0.28 14.84 -6.58
CA CYS A 213 -1.11 15.13 -6.34
C CYS A 213 -1.32 15.48 -4.87
N GLU A 214 -2.18 16.46 -4.59
CA GLU A 214 -2.61 16.81 -3.24
C GLU A 214 -4.01 16.29 -2.96
N ILE A 215 -4.22 15.79 -1.73
CA ILE A 215 -5.55 15.46 -1.21
C ILE A 215 -6.05 16.64 -0.37
N LEU A 216 -7.20 17.17 -0.73
CA LEU A 216 -7.89 18.24 -0.02
C LEU A 216 -9.04 17.63 0.79
N PHE A 217 -8.99 17.80 2.12
CA PHE A 217 -9.94 17.15 3.05
C PHE A 217 -11.19 17.98 3.36
N GLY A 218 -11.30 19.21 2.82
CA GLY A 218 -12.34 20.15 3.22
C GLY A 218 -12.06 20.76 4.60
N GLU A 219 -13.04 21.50 5.12
CA GLU A 219 -12.90 22.22 6.38
C GLU A 219 -13.31 21.41 7.62
N GLU A 220 -14.05 20.32 7.44
CA GLU A 220 -14.57 19.49 8.54
C GLU A 220 -13.79 18.20 8.74
N GLY A 221 -13.60 17.82 10.01
CA GLY A 221 -12.98 16.56 10.40
C GLY A 221 -11.45 16.57 10.39
N PRO A 222 -10.81 15.41 10.65
CA PRO A 222 -9.36 15.32 10.75
C PRO A 222 -8.70 15.48 9.39
N ALA A 223 -7.57 16.19 9.32
CA ALA A 223 -6.79 16.36 8.08
C ALA A 223 -6.00 15.10 7.70
N ILE A 224 -6.66 13.96 7.68
CA ILE A 224 -6.13 12.65 7.24
C ILE A 224 -7.17 11.94 6.37
N TYR A 225 -6.69 11.10 5.44
CA TYR A 225 -7.53 10.34 4.53
C TYR A 225 -8.01 9.03 5.19
N THR A 226 -9.22 9.05 5.73
CA THR A 226 -9.79 7.94 6.51
C THR A 226 -10.43 6.86 5.61
N ILE A 227 -10.74 5.70 6.21
CA ILE A 227 -11.47 4.64 5.50
C ILE A 227 -12.92 5.06 5.20
N GLU A 228 -13.51 5.91 6.01
CA GLU A 228 -14.85 6.48 5.81
C GLU A 228 -14.86 7.37 4.57
N ASP A 229 -13.81 8.18 4.37
CA ASP A 229 -13.63 9.00 3.17
C ASP A 229 -13.52 8.12 1.91
N LYS A 230 -12.68 7.09 1.97
CA LYS A 230 -12.48 6.13 0.86
C LYS A 230 -13.77 5.40 0.46
N LYS A 231 -14.69 5.24 1.41
CA LYS A 231 -16.01 4.62 1.19
C LYS A 231 -17.13 5.61 0.88
N GLY A 232 -16.85 6.92 0.87
CA GLY A 232 -17.84 7.97 0.71
C GLY A 232 -18.87 8.02 1.86
N LYS A 233 -18.45 7.66 3.08
CA LYS A 233 -19.30 7.58 4.27
C LYS A 233 -19.00 8.66 5.32
N SER A 234 -17.93 9.42 5.15
CA SER A 234 -17.53 10.49 6.07
C SER A 234 -18.45 11.70 6.03
N GLY A 235 -19.21 11.86 4.94
CA GLY A 235 -20.06 13.05 4.73
C GLY A 235 -19.28 14.26 4.20
N ARG A 236 -17.95 14.24 4.21
CA ARG A 236 -17.11 15.34 3.71
C ARG A 236 -16.70 15.12 2.26
N GLU A 237 -16.51 16.23 1.54
CA GLU A 237 -16.04 16.20 0.15
C GLU A 237 -14.52 16.13 0.11
N ILE A 238 -14.00 15.03 -0.45
CA ILE A 238 -12.56 14.86 -0.70
C ILE A 238 -12.28 15.25 -2.14
N GLN A 239 -11.40 16.23 -2.32
CA GLN A 239 -10.96 16.69 -3.63
C GLN A 239 -9.50 16.35 -3.89
N TRP A 240 -9.12 16.32 -5.16
CA TRP A 240 -7.77 16.02 -5.60
C TRP A 240 -7.29 17.11 -6.56
N THR A 241 -6.12 17.64 -6.28
CA THR A 241 -5.46 18.61 -7.17
C THR A 241 -4.19 17.99 -7.73
N CYS A 242 -4.11 17.87 -9.05
CA CYS A 242 -2.94 17.33 -9.74
C CYS A 242 -2.67 18.15 -11.01
N PRO A 243 -1.50 18.79 -11.16
CA PRO A 243 -0.40 18.89 -10.20
C PRO A 243 -0.77 19.64 -8.90
N ALA A 244 -0.18 19.24 -7.79
CA ALA A 244 -0.31 19.94 -6.52
C ALA A 244 0.33 21.34 -6.61
N PRO A 245 -0.32 22.41 -6.10
CA PRO A 245 0.23 23.78 -6.14
C PRO A 245 1.25 23.99 -5.00
N ILE A 246 2.41 23.31 -5.09
CA ILE A 246 3.49 23.38 -4.09
C ILE A 246 4.75 24.08 -4.58
N GLY A 247 4.74 24.59 -5.83
CA GLY A 247 5.90 25.21 -6.46
C GLY A 247 6.92 24.20 -7.01
N GLU A 248 7.82 24.68 -7.87
CA GLU A 248 8.74 23.80 -8.60
C GLU A 248 9.74 23.09 -7.68
N GLU A 249 10.27 23.80 -6.69
CA GLU A 249 11.27 23.24 -5.75
C GLU A 249 10.70 22.06 -4.95
N LEU A 250 9.53 22.23 -4.32
CA LEU A 250 8.90 21.17 -3.56
C LEU A 250 8.37 20.04 -4.44
N THR A 251 7.94 20.36 -5.67
CA THR A 251 7.59 19.36 -6.68
C THR A 251 8.78 18.45 -6.95
N LYS A 252 9.93 19.04 -7.30
CA LYS A 252 11.16 18.29 -7.57
C LYS A 252 11.62 17.51 -6.34
N LYS A 253 11.63 18.12 -5.17
CA LYS A 253 12.02 17.47 -3.90
C LYS A 253 11.12 16.26 -3.59
N SER A 254 9.79 16.37 -3.77
CA SER A 254 8.86 15.27 -3.55
C SER A 254 9.08 14.10 -4.52
N GLN A 255 9.34 14.40 -5.79
CA GLN A 255 9.67 13.40 -6.81
C GLN A 255 10.99 12.67 -6.50
N ASP A 256 12.04 13.42 -6.11
CA ASP A 256 13.34 12.84 -5.78
C ASP A 256 13.26 11.95 -4.53
N ILE A 257 12.52 12.35 -3.50
CA ILE A 257 12.24 11.51 -2.31
C ILE A 257 11.48 10.25 -2.72
N ALA A 258 10.47 10.35 -3.58
CA ALA A 258 9.68 9.22 -4.03
C ALA A 258 10.52 8.20 -4.81
N VAL A 259 11.37 8.66 -5.73
CA VAL A 259 12.31 7.79 -6.48
C VAL A 259 13.28 7.07 -5.55
N GLN A 260 13.83 7.77 -4.56
CA GLN A 260 14.73 7.18 -3.58
C GLN A 260 14.01 6.15 -2.68
N ALA A 261 12.77 6.43 -2.23
CA ALA A 261 11.96 5.49 -1.45
C ALA A 261 11.64 4.22 -2.24
N PHE A 262 11.29 4.36 -3.52
CA PHE A 262 11.07 3.26 -4.46
C PHE A 262 12.30 2.35 -4.56
N ALA A 263 13.48 2.95 -4.74
CA ALA A 263 14.74 2.22 -4.82
C ALA A 263 15.12 1.56 -3.49
N ALA A 264 14.93 2.25 -2.36
CA ALA A 264 15.28 1.77 -1.03
C ALA A 264 14.53 0.49 -0.63
N LEU A 265 13.28 0.35 -1.04
CA LEU A 265 12.47 -0.85 -0.79
C LEU A 265 12.55 -1.90 -1.92
N GLY A 266 13.29 -1.63 -2.99
CA GLY A 266 13.39 -2.53 -4.14
C GLY A 266 12.06 -2.69 -4.89
N CYS A 267 11.31 -1.63 -5.03
CA CYS A 267 10.07 -1.62 -5.80
C CYS A 267 10.32 -1.77 -7.30
N TYR A 268 9.32 -2.25 -8.03
CA TYR A 268 9.36 -2.44 -9.47
C TYR A 268 8.07 -1.98 -10.13
N ASP A 269 8.19 -1.53 -11.38
CA ASP A 269 7.16 -1.17 -12.35
C ASP A 269 6.29 0.01 -11.97
N CYS A 270 5.69 0.01 -10.82
CA CYS A 270 4.85 1.11 -10.35
C CYS A 270 4.70 1.13 -8.83
N ALA A 271 4.62 2.33 -8.28
CA ALA A 271 4.30 2.57 -6.88
C ALA A 271 3.67 3.97 -6.69
N ARG A 272 3.20 4.23 -5.49
CA ARG A 272 2.78 5.56 -5.06
C ARG A 272 3.35 5.82 -3.68
N VAL A 273 4.09 6.91 -3.55
CA VAL A 273 4.62 7.36 -2.25
C VAL A 273 3.69 8.41 -1.68
N ASP A 274 3.18 8.15 -0.48
CA ASP A 274 2.30 9.04 0.25
C ASP A 274 3.12 9.82 1.28
N MET A 275 3.04 11.16 1.26
CA MET A 275 3.84 12.07 2.08
C MET A 275 2.99 13.14 2.76
N ARG A 276 3.50 13.66 3.88
CA ARG A 276 3.01 14.90 4.48
C ARG A 276 3.98 16.03 4.18
N LEU A 277 3.45 17.19 3.86
CA LEU A 277 4.16 18.43 3.70
C LEU A 277 3.73 19.39 4.80
N ASP A 278 4.66 19.76 5.70
CA ASP A 278 4.39 20.71 6.78
C ASP A 278 4.41 22.18 6.31
N SER A 279 4.11 23.10 7.21
CA SER A 279 4.09 24.54 6.94
C SER A 279 5.49 25.14 6.67
N GLU A 280 6.56 24.45 7.04
CA GLU A 280 7.95 24.87 6.83
C GLU A 280 8.54 24.35 5.51
N GLY A 281 7.78 23.54 4.74
CA GLY A 281 8.23 22.94 3.49
C GLY A 281 9.00 21.64 3.66
N ASN A 282 8.87 20.98 4.82
CA ASN A 282 9.46 19.66 5.02
C ASN A 282 8.48 18.58 4.57
N LEU A 283 9.02 17.58 3.87
CA LEU A 283 8.28 16.41 3.41
C LEU A 283 8.61 15.21 4.28
N TYR A 284 7.61 14.39 4.58
CA TYR A 284 7.75 13.18 5.40
C TYR A 284 7.02 12.01 4.75
N ILE A 285 7.74 10.92 4.44
CA ILE A 285 7.15 9.71 3.87
C ILE A 285 6.27 9.01 4.91
N LEU A 286 5.03 8.72 4.55
CA LEU A 286 4.10 7.94 5.35
C LEU A 286 4.15 6.46 4.98
N GLU A 287 4.02 6.17 3.67
CA GLU A 287 4.00 4.81 3.11
C GLU A 287 4.28 4.82 1.60
N ILE A 288 4.51 3.66 1.04
CA ILE A 288 4.67 3.41 -0.40
C ILE A 288 3.87 2.16 -0.79
#